data_ae0dd8666c54104a3f883f380decfa82
#
_entry.id   ae0dd8666c54104a3f883f380decfa82
#
_cell.length_a   1.000
_cell.length_b   1.000
_cell.length_c   1.000
_cell.angle_alpha   90.00
_cell.angle_beta   90.00
_cell.angle_gamma   90.00
#
_symmetry.space_group_name_H-M   'P 1'
#
loop_
_entity.id
_entity.type
_entity.pdbx_description
1 polymer ?
#
loop_
_entity_poly.entity_id
_entity_poly.type
_entity_poly.pdbx_seq_one_letter_code
_entity_poly.pdbx_strand_id
1 'polypeptide(L)'
;RVPAHIQMEGYDVPQYANVQYPWEGREEVELGQIPERFNPVASYVKYFEVPEEMEGKKVFISFQGAESGIAVWLNGNFVGYSEDTFTPSEFELTPYLKEGENKLAAQVFKWTSSSWCEDQDFFRFSGIYRDVYLYAIPEVHVSDVKIQTLLDDTFTKADLVIDTKATKAGKVKITLSKDGKELQSVEETLAEESQYVMKVENPELWSAESPVLYDLLLEVMDENGQVTEVIPQRVGFRRFEMKDGIMTLNGK
;
A
#
# COMPACT_ATOMS: atom_id res chain seq x y z
N ARG A 1 16.35 -5.44 16.70
CA ARG A 1 15.80 -6.24 15.60
C ARG A 1 14.66 -5.48 14.92
N VAL A 2 14.52 -5.63 13.61
CA VAL A 2 13.38 -5.17 12.80
C VAL A 2 13.06 -6.32 11.82
N PRO A 3 11.80 -6.71 11.63
CA PRO A 3 10.60 -6.21 12.31
C PRO A 3 10.49 -6.71 13.76
N ALA A 4 10.02 -5.86 14.66
CA ALA A 4 9.67 -6.24 16.04
C ALA A 4 8.97 -5.09 16.79
N HIS A 5 8.15 -5.43 17.77
CA HIS A 5 7.73 -4.50 18.81
C HIS A 5 8.85 -4.34 19.85
N ILE A 6 9.15 -3.11 20.26
CA ILE A 6 10.25 -2.84 21.21
C ILE A 6 10.00 -3.47 22.58
N GLN A 7 8.74 -3.67 22.96
CA GLN A 7 8.33 -4.33 24.20
C GLN A 7 8.74 -5.82 24.20
N MET A 8 8.69 -6.47 23.04
CA MET A 8 9.08 -7.89 22.91
C MET A 8 10.60 -8.06 22.85
N GLU A 9 11.34 -7.00 22.56
CA GLU A 9 12.81 -6.97 22.59
C GLU A 9 13.36 -6.47 23.96
N GLY A 10 12.49 -6.20 24.92
CA GLY A 10 12.87 -5.85 26.29
C GLY A 10 13.21 -4.38 26.54
N TYR A 11 12.89 -3.48 25.59
CA TYR A 11 13.16 -2.05 25.73
C TYR A 11 12.03 -1.26 26.42
N ASP A 12 10.83 -1.83 26.46
CA ASP A 12 9.66 -1.28 27.15
C ASP A 12 8.81 -2.46 27.64
N VAL A 13 7.71 -2.20 28.31
CA VAL A 13 6.79 -3.23 28.83
C VAL A 13 5.47 -3.23 28.06
N PRO A 14 4.87 -4.40 27.82
CA PRO A 14 3.51 -4.48 27.29
C PRO A 14 2.53 -3.77 28.22
N GLN A 15 1.62 -3.01 27.64
CA GLN A 15 0.57 -2.30 28.35
C GLN A 15 -0.78 -2.64 27.71
N TYR A 16 -1.74 -3.04 28.54
CA TYR A 16 -3.12 -3.27 28.13
C TYR A 16 -4.01 -2.14 28.62
N ALA A 17 -4.87 -1.64 27.77
CA ALA A 17 -5.87 -0.65 28.10
C ALA A 17 -7.17 -0.93 27.34
N ASN A 18 -8.33 -0.81 28.02
CA ASN A 18 -9.63 -1.05 27.40
C ASN A 18 -10.66 0.04 27.66
N VAL A 19 -10.72 0.60 28.88
CA VAL A 19 -11.76 1.56 29.31
C VAL A 19 -11.24 2.97 29.54
N GLN A 20 -9.94 3.18 29.37
CA GLN A 20 -9.26 4.46 29.57
C GLN A 20 -8.10 4.61 28.59
N TYR A 21 -7.68 5.84 28.35
CA TYR A 21 -6.46 6.08 27.57
C TYR A 21 -5.22 5.63 28.34
N PRO A 22 -4.20 5.09 27.65
CA PRO A 22 -3.04 4.46 28.32
C PRO A 22 -2.21 5.39 29.19
N TRP A 23 -2.27 6.70 28.99
CA TRP A 23 -1.58 7.71 29.82
C TRP A 23 -2.40 8.21 31.01
N GLU A 24 -3.71 7.93 31.06
CA GLU A 24 -4.56 8.33 32.17
C GLU A 24 -4.04 7.79 33.52
N GLY A 25 -4.04 8.65 34.53
CA GLY A 25 -3.46 8.35 35.83
C GLY A 25 -1.94 8.43 35.89
N ARG A 26 -1.25 8.72 34.78
CA ARG A 26 0.21 8.92 34.71
C ARG A 26 0.58 10.36 34.38
N GLU A 27 -0.16 10.95 33.49
CA GLU A 27 0.02 12.31 33.01
C GLU A 27 -1.34 12.91 32.63
N GLU A 28 -1.62 14.13 33.11
CA GLU A 28 -2.81 14.87 32.69
C GLU A 28 -2.52 15.45 31.29
N VAL A 29 -3.34 15.08 30.32
CA VAL A 29 -3.23 15.47 28.92
C VAL A 29 -4.58 16.01 28.47
N GLU A 30 -4.59 17.20 27.86
CA GLU A 30 -5.82 17.77 27.29
C GLU A 30 -6.17 17.05 25.99
N LEU A 31 -7.45 17.09 25.61
CA LEU A 31 -7.93 16.43 24.39
C LEU A 31 -7.17 16.91 23.15
N GLY A 32 -6.63 15.98 22.39
CA GLY A 32 -5.84 16.24 21.17
C GLY A 32 -4.36 16.52 21.43
N GLN A 33 -3.92 16.58 22.69
CA GLN A 33 -2.49 16.63 23.04
C GLN A 33 -1.91 15.22 23.12
N ILE A 34 -0.58 15.13 23.18
CA ILE A 34 0.17 13.92 23.44
C ILE A 34 0.87 14.00 24.81
N PRO A 35 1.08 12.89 25.52
CA PRO A 35 1.84 12.89 26.76
C PRO A 35 3.30 13.24 26.49
N GLU A 36 3.86 14.18 27.26
CA GLU A 36 5.26 14.62 27.12
C GLU A 36 6.21 13.83 28.05
N ARG A 37 5.74 13.44 29.23
CA ARG A 37 6.55 12.74 30.23
C ARG A 37 6.48 11.22 30.10
N PHE A 38 5.40 10.69 29.57
CA PHE A 38 5.17 9.27 29.37
C PHE A 38 4.96 8.96 27.87
N ASN A 39 5.98 9.20 27.07
CA ASN A 39 5.96 8.86 25.64
C ASN A 39 7.28 8.19 25.24
N PRO A 40 7.41 6.86 25.39
CA PRO A 40 8.58 6.13 24.92
C PRO A 40 8.82 6.36 23.43
N VAL A 41 10.08 6.60 23.06
CA VAL A 41 10.52 6.81 21.68
C VAL A 41 11.64 5.83 21.35
N ALA A 42 11.46 5.06 20.28
CA ALA A 42 12.50 4.18 19.76
C ALA A 42 13.26 4.86 18.61
N SER A 43 14.59 4.90 18.72
CA SER A 43 15.46 5.44 17.66
C SER A 43 16.18 4.32 16.94
N TYR A 44 16.07 4.32 15.61
CA TYR A 44 16.66 3.33 14.71
C TYR A 44 17.68 4.00 13.80
N VAL A 45 18.78 3.30 13.51
CA VAL A 45 19.78 3.72 12.52
C VAL A 45 20.14 2.52 11.66
N LYS A 46 20.18 2.72 10.34
CA LYS A 46 20.62 1.74 9.36
C LYS A 46 21.52 2.42 8.32
N TYR A 47 22.62 1.77 7.98
CA TYR A 47 23.47 2.15 6.86
C TYR A 47 23.19 1.22 5.69
N PHE A 48 23.11 1.77 4.48
CA PHE A 48 22.83 1.01 3.26
C PHE A 48 23.40 1.71 2.03
N GLU A 49 23.59 0.95 0.97
CA GLU A 49 23.86 1.46 -0.38
C GLU A 49 22.62 1.21 -1.24
N VAL A 50 22.36 2.10 -2.19
CA VAL A 50 21.25 1.93 -3.14
C VAL A 50 21.67 0.82 -4.12
N PRO A 51 20.81 -0.20 -4.34
CA PRO A 51 21.08 -1.23 -5.35
C PRO A 51 21.24 -0.64 -6.75
N GLU A 52 22.18 -1.17 -7.55
CA GLU A 52 22.49 -0.69 -8.89
C GLU A 52 21.24 -0.63 -9.79
N GLU A 53 20.33 -1.59 -9.67
CA GLU A 53 19.07 -1.64 -10.43
C GLU A 53 18.09 -0.50 -10.10
N MET A 54 18.30 0.25 -9.02
CA MET A 54 17.52 1.41 -8.62
C MET A 54 18.16 2.74 -9.03
N GLU A 55 19.39 2.72 -9.52
CA GLU A 55 20.09 3.92 -9.96
C GLU A 55 19.33 4.64 -11.08
N GLY A 56 19.29 5.98 -11.00
CA GLY A 56 18.59 6.81 -11.99
C GLY A 56 17.06 6.79 -11.90
N LYS A 57 16.49 6.03 -10.97
CA LYS A 57 15.04 5.97 -10.72
C LYS A 57 14.67 6.77 -9.47
N LYS A 58 13.39 7.06 -9.30
CA LYS A 58 12.87 7.55 -8.02
C LYS A 58 12.84 6.41 -7.01
N VAL A 59 13.56 6.59 -5.90
CA VAL A 59 13.69 5.58 -4.83
C VAL A 59 12.82 5.99 -3.65
N PHE A 60 12.06 5.03 -3.16
CA PHE A 60 11.18 5.16 -1.99
C PHE A 60 11.57 4.16 -0.92
N ILE A 61 11.28 4.52 0.33
CA ILE A 61 11.27 3.60 1.46
C ILE A 61 9.83 3.36 1.90
N SER A 62 9.49 2.12 2.17
CA SER A 62 8.17 1.72 2.68
C SER A 62 8.32 1.02 4.02
N PHE A 63 7.71 1.60 5.06
CA PHE A 63 7.53 0.99 6.37
C PHE A 63 6.14 0.36 6.39
N GLN A 64 6.06 -0.96 6.36
CA GLN A 64 4.78 -1.68 6.25
C GLN A 64 3.93 -1.63 7.52
N GLY A 65 4.51 -1.18 8.63
CA GLY A 65 3.83 -0.92 9.89
C GLY A 65 4.79 -0.38 10.94
N ALA A 66 4.47 0.79 11.47
CA ALA A 66 5.18 1.44 12.56
C ALA A 66 4.17 2.02 13.55
N GLU A 67 4.21 1.58 14.78
CA GLU A 67 3.24 1.96 15.82
C GLU A 67 3.86 2.92 16.83
N SER A 68 3.25 4.10 17.06
CA SER A 68 2.09 4.69 16.40
C SER A 68 2.48 5.77 15.39
N GLY A 69 3.55 6.50 15.59
CA GLY A 69 4.04 7.52 14.66
C GLY A 69 5.51 7.32 14.32
N ILE A 70 5.88 7.64 13.10
CA ILE A 70 7.26 7.53 12.62
C ILE A 70 7.74 8.83 11.97
N ALA A 71 8.93 9.29 12.39
CA ALA A 71 9.67 10.36 11.75
C ALA A 71 10.95 9.79 11.12
N VAL A 72 11.27 10.20 9.89
CA VAL A 72 12.34 9.63 9.08
C VAL A 72 13.32 10.69 8.64
N TRP A 73 14.62 10.38 8.71
CA TRP A 73 15.72 11.20 8.20
C TRP A 73 16.65 10.37 7.32
N LEU A 74 17.16 10.98 6.26
CA LEU A 74 18.20 10.39 5.43
C LEU A 74 19.39 11.36 5.34
N ASN A 75 20.60 10.88 5.68
CA ASN A 75 21.83 11.65 5.66
C ASN A 75 21.75 12.97 6.47
N GLY A 76 20.95 12.98 7.56
CA GLY A 76 20.71 14.13 8.42
C GLY A 76 19.60 15.08 7.96
N ASN A 77 19.01 14.86 6.79
CA ASN A 77 17.88 15.64 6.30
C ASN A 77 16.57 14.98 6.73
N PHE A 78 15.61 15.79 7.19
CA PHE A 78 14.27 15.31 7.50
C PHE A 78 13.54 14.94 6.20
N VAL A 79 13.02 13.72 6.14
CA VAL A 79 12.34 13.17 4.96
C VAL A 79 10.82 13.28 5.10
N GLY A 80 10.29 12.87 6.26
CA GLY A 80 8.84 12.89 6.48
C GLY A 80 8.41 12.32 7.82
N TYR A 81 7.09 12.40 8.06
CA TYR A 81 6.41 11.94 9.26
C TYR A 81 5.08 11.30 8.89
N SER A 82 4.68 10.26 9.63
CA SER A 82 3.39 9.59 9.49
C SER A 82 2.89 9.12 10.86
N GLU A 83 1.59 9.14 11.07
CA GLU A 83 0.93 8.62 12.29
C GLU A 83 0.05 7.39 12.03
N ASP A 84 0.10 6.81 10.83
CA ASP A 84 -0.69 5.63 10.50
C ASP A 84 0.00 4.35 10.98
N THR A 85 -0.62 3.67 11.94
CA THR A 85 -0.09 2.44 12.54
C THR A 85 -0.19 1.24 11.60
N PHE A 86 -1.28 1.09 10.85
CA PHE A 86 -1.68 -0.19 10.23
C PHE A 86 -1.50 -0.23 8.72
N THR A 87 -1.41 0.91 8.04
CA THR A 87 -1.12 1.00 6.62
C THR A 87 0.34 1.41 6.37
N PRO A 88 0.91 1.11 5.19
CA PRO A 88 2.28 1.48 4.89
C PRO A 88 2.53 2.99 4.93
N SER A 89 3.63 3.39 5.56
CA SER A 89 4.15 4.76 5.51
C SER A 89 5.30 4.80 4.51
N GLU A 90 5.13 5.59 3.44
CA GLU A 90 6.05 5.63 2.31
C GLU A 90 6.63 7.02 2.11
N PHE A 91 7.93 7.09 1.84
CA PHE A 91 8.66 8.36 1.69
C PHE A 91 9.61 8.29 0.50
N GLU A 92 9.62 9.35 -0.33
CA GLU A 92 10.60 9.50 -1.40
C GLU A 92 11.97 9.85 -0.82
N LEU A 93 12.98 9.05 -1.12
CA LEU A 93 14.36 9.23 -0.67
C LEU A 93 15.24 9.95 -1.70
N THR A 94 14.85 9.93 -2.98
CA THR A 94 15.66 10.41 -4.11
C THR A 94 16.37 11.75 -3.85
N PRO A 95 15.70 12.80 -3.31
CA PRO A 95 16.34 14.11 -3.11
C PRO A 95 17.45 14.12 -2.04
N TYR A 96 17.52 13.09 -1.21
CA TYR A 96 18.42 13.02 -0.04
C TYR A 96 19.49 11.93 -0.18
N LEU A 97 19.43 11.13 -1.26
CA LEU A 97 20.41 10.08 -1.53
C LEU A 97 21.76 10.69 -1.92
N LYS A 98 22.83 10.00 -1.57
CA LYS A 98 24.19 10.27 -2.03
C LYS A 98 24.80 9.00 -2.59
N GLU A 99 25.87 9.15 -3.36
CA GLU A 99 26.67 8.03 -3.84
C GLU A 99 27.31 7.25 -2.67
N GLY A 100 27.33 5.92 -2.76
CA GLY A 100 27.84 5.00 -1.75
C GLY A 100 26.92 4.89 -0.52
N GLU A 101 27.51 4.80 0.67
CA GLU A 101 26.82 4.52 1.92
C GLU A 101 25.90 5.69 2.36
N ASN A 102 24.63 5.38 2.57
CA ASN A 102 23.59 6.27 3.08
C ASN A 102 23.24 5.92 4.53
N LYS A 103 22.99 6.92 5.37
CA LYS A 103 22.55 6.76 6.76
C LYS A 103 21.07 7.08 6.88
N LEU A 104 20.25 6.05 7.08
CA LEU A 104 18.85 6.17 7.45
C LEU A 104 18.72 6.25 8.96
N ALA A 105 17.91 7.20 9.45
CA ALA A 105 17.49 7.26 10.84
C ALA A 105 15.97 7.36 10.91
N ALA A 106 15.37 6.67 11.89
CA ALA A 106 13.94 6.77 12.17
C ALA A 106 13.70 6.88 13.67
N GLN A 107 12.71 7.68 14.06
CA GLN A 107 12.17 7.69 15.42
C GLN A 107 10.72 7.24 15.38
N VAL A 108 10.39 6.26 16.23
CA VAL A 108 9.02 5.77 16.39
C VAL A 108 8.52 6.17 17.77
N PHE A 109 7.42 6.91 17.78
CA PHE A 109 6.77 7.42 18.97
C PHE A 109 5.64 6.48 19.39
N LYS A 110 5.58 6.11 20.66
CA LYS A 110 4.50 5.25 21.18
C LYS A 110 3.16 5.97 21.17
N TRP A 111 3.16 7.26 21.48
CA TRP A 111 1.96 8.09 21.54
C TRP A 111 2.06 9.26 20.58
N THR A 112 1.00 9.46 19.82
CA THR A 112 0.83 10.56 18.87
C THR A 112 -0.60 11.09 18.97
N SER A 113 -0.93 12.11 18.20
CA SER A 113 -2.31 12.62 18.13
C SER A 113 -3.29 11.56 17.61
N SER A 114 -2.85 10.64 16.74
CA SER A 114 -3.68 9.53 16.27
C SER A 114 -4.06 8.54 17.38
N SER A 115 -3.27 8.46 18.46
CA SER A 115 -3.58 7.57 19.59
C SER A 115 -4.94 7.85 20.24
N TRP A 116 -5.47 9.09 20.10
CA TRP A 116 -6.83 9.42 20.53
C TRP A 116 -7.91 8.73 19.68
N CYS A 117 -7.61 8.40 18.41
CA CYS A 117 -8.51 7.74 17.48
C CYS A 117 -8.26 6.23 17.41
N GLU A 118 -7.02 5.80 17.62
CA GLU A 118 -6.59 4.40 17.55
C GLU A 118 -6.68 3.66 18.87
N ASP A 119 -7.19 4.32 19.92
CA ASP A 119 -7.34 3.68 21.24
C ASP A 119 -8.43 2.61 21.21
N GLN A 120 -8.00 1.37 21.34
CA GLN A 120 -8.82 0.17 21.26
C GLN A 120 -8.59 -0.72 22.48
N ASP A 121 -9.50 -1.65 22.71
CA ASP A 121 -9.37 -2.69 23.73
C ASP A 121 -8.32 -3.72 23.32
N PHE A 122 -7.04 -3.38 23.45
CA PHE A 122 -5.93 -4.27 23.14
C PHE A 122 -4.61 -3.81 23.78
N PHE A 123 -3.55 -4.59 23.60
CA PHE A 123 -2.22 -4.24 24.05
C PHE A 123 -1.64 -3.07 23.26
N ARG A 124 -0.98 -2.16 23.97
CA ARG A 124 -0.23 -1.04 23.38
C ARG A 124 1.21 -1.43 23.20
N PHE A 125 1.55 -1.62 21.95
CA PHE A 125 2.90 -1.85 21.50
C PHE A 125 3.48 -0.59 20.82
N SER A 126 4.73 -0.68 20.39
CA SER A 126 5.35 0.33 19.54
C SER A 126 6.59 -0.24 18.85
N GLY A 127 7.07 0.46 17.84
CA GLY A 127 8.21 0.05 17.04
C GLY A 127 7.86 -0.23 15.59
N ILE A 128 8.87 -0.62 14.81
CA ILE A 128 8.71 -1.04 13.41
C ILE A 128 8.42 -2.55 13.44
N TYR A 129 7.16 -2.92 13.37
CA TYR A 129 6.71 -4.29 13.60
C TYR A 129 6.42 -5.09 12.34
N ARG A 130 6.50 -4.46 11.16
CA ARG A 130 6.45 -5.12 9.85
C ARG A 130 7.71 -4.80 9.04
N ASP A 131 7.79 -5.39 7.85
CA ASP A 131 8.93 -5.24 6.97
C ASP A 131 9.19 -3.78 6.55
N VAL A 132 10.45 -3.49 6.27
CA VAL A 132 10.90 -2.24 5.68
C VAL A 132 11.70 -2.56 4.44
N TYR A 133 11.35 -1.95 3.32
CA TYR A 133 12.06 -2.16 2.07
C TYR A 133 12.21 -0.88 1.26
N LEU A 134 13.19 -0.88 0.38
CA LEU A 134 13.32 0.10 -0.69
C LEU A 134 12.61 -0.41 -1.92
N TYR A 135 12.00 0.49 -2.66
CA TYR A 135 11.55 0.22 -4.02
C TYR A 135 11.82 1.43 -4.91
N ALA A 136 11.92 1.18 -6.21
CA ALA A 136 12.13 2.23 -7.18
C ALA A 136 11.04 2.20 -8.24
N ILE A 137 10.58 3.37 -8.64
CA ILE A 137 9.60 3.51 -9.72
C ILE A 137 10.27 4.05 -10.98
N PRO A 138 9.90 3.51 -12.16
CA PRO A 138 10.38 4.02 -13.44
C PRO A 138 9.79 5.40 -13.75
N GLU A 139 10.32 6.05 -14.79
CA GLU A 139 9.82 7.35 -15.23
C GLU A 139 8.38 7.26 -15.75
N VAL A 140 8.08 6.23 -16.57
CA VAL A 140 6.71 5.86 -16.96
C VAL A 140 6.22 4.81 -15.98
N HIS A 141 5.33 5.20 -15.08
CA HIS A 141 4.83 4.41 -13.96
C HIS A 141 3.33 4.61 -13.81
N VAL A 142 2.61 3.53 -13.56
CA VAL A 142 1.17 3.58 -13.23
C VAL A 142 1.02 3.67 -11.73
N SER A 143 0.63 4.84 -11.25
CA SER A 143 0.50 5.14 -9.81
C SER A 143 -0.83 4.66 -9.19
N ASP A 144 -1.86 4.44 -10.02
CA ASP A 144 -3.17 3.96 -9.56
C ASP A 144 -3.84 3.11 -10.64
N VAL A 145 -4.46 2.02 -10.22
CA VAL A 145 -5.25 1.11 -11.07
C VAL A 145 -6.57 0.82 -10.38
N LYS A 146 -7.68 1.19 -11.04
CA LYS A 146 -9.01 0.80 -10.61
C LYS A 146 -9.63 -0.16 -11.61
N ILE A 147 -10.06 -1.33 -11.15
CA ILE A 147 -10.63 -2.39 -11.96
C ILE A 147 -12.09 -2.62 -11.57
N GLN A 148 -12.97 -2.65 -12.55
CA GLN A 148 -14.40 -2.91 -12.38
C GLN A 148 -14.85 -3.99 -13.36
N THR A 149 -15.67 -4.93 -12.86
CA THR A 149 -16.31 -5.96 -13.67
C THR A 149 -17.79 -5.66 -13.75
N LEU A 150 -18.23 -5.11 -14.88
CA LEU A 150 -19.61 -4.68 -15.09
C LEU A 150 -20.37 -5.76 -15.83
N LEU A 151 -21.11 -6.58 -15.10
CA LEU A 151 -21.95 -7.66 -15.65
C LEU A 151 -23.27 -7.12 -16.16
N ASP A 152 -23.75 -7.65 -17.28
CA ASP A 152 -25.09 -7.43 -17.78
C ASP A 152 -26.14 -8.11 -16.87
N ASP A 153 -27.43 -7.84 -17.11
CA ASP A 153 -28.52 -8.40 -16.29
C ASP A 153 -28.72 -9.90 -16.45
N THR A 154 -28.15 -10.47 -17.50
CA THR A 154 -28.19 -11.93 -17.77
C THR A 154 -26.98 -12.66 -17.20
N PHE A 155 -25.96 -11.93 -16.69
CA PHE A 155 -24.68 -12.46 -16.21
C PHE A 155 -23.89 -13.25 -17.26
N THR A 156 -24.17 -13.00 -18.55
CA THR A 156 -23.51 -13.69 -19.67
C THR A 156 -22.50 -12.81 -20.40
N LYS A 157 -22.49 -11.52 -20.12
CA LYS A 157 -21.54 -10.55 -20.66
C LYS A 157 -21.00 -9.66 -19.58
N ALA A 158 -19.76 -9.27 -19.71
CA ALA A 158 -19.12 -8.32 -18.82
C ALA A 158 -18.25 -7.32 -19.61
N ASP A 159 -18.26 -6.08 -19.16
CA ASP A 159 -17.22 -5.11 -19.47
C ASP A 159 -16.21 -5.11 -18.31
N LEU A 160 -14.96 -5.48 -18.61
CA LEU A 160 -13.83 -5.31 -17.71
C LEU A 160 -13.28 -3.90 -17.96
N VAL A 161 -13.57 -2.99 -17.06
CA VAL A 161 -13.15 -1.58 -17.12
C VAL A 161 -11.91 -1.40 -16.26
N ILE A 162 -10.87 -0.80 -16.83
CA ILE A 162 -9.59 -0.57 -16.20
C ILE A 162 -9.28 0.92 -16.31
N ASP A 163 -9.38 1.64 -15.19
CA ASP A 163 -8.95 3.03 -15.08
C ASP A 163 -7.52 3.07 -14.56
N THR A 164 -6.65 3.87 -15.16
CA THR A 164 -5.25 4.04 -14.73
C THR A 164 -4.89 5.49 -14.57
N LYS A 165 -4.01 5.78 -13.58
CA LYS A 165 -3.28 7.05 -13.49
C LYS A 165 -1.80 6.78 -13.66
N ALA A 166 -1.15 7.53 -14.53
CA ALA A 166 0.27 7.35 -14.82
C ALA A 166 1.06 8.65 -14.59
N THR A 167 2.34 8.50 -14.28
CA THR A 167 3.27 9.62 -14.05
C THR A 167 3.66 10.34 -15.34
N LYS A 168 3.63 9.61 -16.47
CA LYS A 168 4.01 10.09 -17.80
C LYS A 168 3.31 9.25 -18.88
N ALA A 169 3.13 9.83 -20.06
CA ALA A 169 2.61 9.12 -21.22
C ALA A 169 3.56 7.99 -21.69
N GLY A 170 2.96 6.94 -22.24
CA GLY A 170 3.66 5.75 -22.75
C GLY A 170 2.71 4.83 -23.48
N LYS A 171 2.96 3.53 -23.38
CA LYS A 171 2.08 2.48 -23.88
C LYS A 171 1.80 1.46 -22.79
N VAL A 172 0.70 0.74 -22.93
CA VAL A 172 0.35 -0.38 -22.05
C VAL A 172 -0.19 -1.54 -22.89
N LYS A 173 0.34 -2.73 -22.64
CA LYS A 173 -0.27 -3.96 -23.13
C LYS A 173 -1.05 -4.60 -21.99
N ILE A 174 -2.33 -4.87 -22.22
CA ILE A 174 -3.25 -5.43 -21.24
C ILE A 174 -3.63 -6.82 -21.70
N THR A 175 -3.33 -7.82 -20.90
CA THR A 175 -3.60 -9.23 -21.19
C THR A 175 -4.52 -9.82 -20.13
N LEU A 176 -5.66 -10.36 -20.55
CA LEU A 176 -6.55 -11.15 -19.71
C LEU A 176 -6.32 -12.63 -20.00
N SER A 177 -6.06 -13.42 -18.97
CA SER A 177 -5.86 -14.86 -19.07
C SER A 177 -6.59 -15.62 -17.95
N LYS A 178 -6.77 -16.91 -18.16
CA LYS A 178 -7.33 -17.83 -17.17
C LYS A 178 -6.61 -19.18 -17.26
N ASP A 179 -6.22 -19.72 -16.12
CA ASP A 179 -5.53 -21.02 -16.02
C ASP A 179 -4.29 -21.11 -16.94
N GLY A 180 -3.55 -19.99 -17.07
CA GLY A 180 -2.37 -19.89 -17.91
C GLY A 180 -2.65 -19.74 -19.41
N LYS A 181 -3.93 -19.64 -19.83
CA LYS A 181 -4.32 -19.45 -21.23
C LYS A 181 -4.75 -18.00 -21.45
N GLU A 182 -4.09 -17.34 -22.41
CA GLU A 182 -4.50 -16.00 -22.87
C GLU A 182 -5.89 -16.08 -23.53
N LEU A 183 -6.79 -15.20 -23.08
CA LEU A 183 -8.14 -15.04 -23.63
C LEU A 183 -8.22 -13.84 -24.54
N GLN A 184 -7.60 -12.73 -24.14
CA GLN A 184 -7.59 -11.48 -24.89
C GLN A 184 -6.35 -10.68 -24.53
N SER A 185 -5.79 -9.96 -25.54
CA SER A 185 -4.69 -9.02 -25.33
C SER A 185 -4.91 -7.79 -26.21
N VAL A 186 -4.63 -6.60 -25.68
CA VAL A 186 -4.71 -5.32 -26.39
C VAL A 186 -3.49 -4.48 -26.04
N GLU A 187 -2.99 -3.69 -27.02
CA GLU A 187 -1.97 -2.68 -26.78
C GLU A 187 -2.59 -1.31 -27.03
N GLU A 188 -2.44 -0.41 -26.07
CA GLU A 188 -3.10 0.89 -26.03
C GLU A 188 -2.13 2.00 -25.64
N THR A 189 -2.49 3.24 -25.93
CA THR A 189 -1.77 4.40 -25.45
C THR A 189 -2.06 4.60 -23.94
N LEU A 190 -1.00 4.84 -23.18
CA LEU A 190 -1.08 5.24 -21.77
C LEU A 190 -0.93 6.77 -21.68
N ALA A 191 -1.97 7.46 -21.23
CA ALA A 191 -1.93 8.87 -20.87
C ALA A 191 -1.87 9.02 -19.32
N GLU A 192 -1.76 10.25 -18.83
CA GLU A 192 -1.79 10.51 -17.37
C GLU A 192 -3.05 9.97 -16.70
N GLU A 193 -4.19 10.03 -17.41
CA GLU A 193 -5.42 9.32 -17.01
C GLU A 193 -5.96 8.58 -18.24
N SER A 194 -6.23 7.29 -18.11
CA SER A 194 -6.74 6.44 -19.18
C SER A 194 -7.79 5.48 -18.67
N GLN A 195 -8.72 5.13 -19.57
CA GLN A 195 -9.70 4.07 -19.33
C GLN A 195 -9.67 3.07 -20.48
N TYR A 196 -9.60 1.80 -20.16
CA TYR A 196 -9.63 0.69 -21.13
C TYR A 196 -10.84 -0.20 -20.83
N VAL A 197 -11.46 -0.75 -21.87
CA VAL A 197 -12.61 -1.64 -21.73
C VAL A 197 -12.37 -2.90 -22.54
N MET A 198 -12.34 -4.04 -21.87
CA MET A 198 -12.28 -5.37 -22.49
C MET A 198 -13.64 -6.07 -22.32
N LYS A 199 -14.22 -6.52 -23.43
CA LYS A 199 -15.50 -7.25 -23.42
C LYS A 199 -15.27 -8.73 -23.21
N VAL A 200 -15.95 -9.31 -22.24
CA VAL A 200 -15.82 -10.72 -21.91
C VAL A 200 -17.18 -11.41 -22.04
N GLU A 201 -17.24 -12.38 -22.94
CA GLU A 201 -18.44 -13.20 -23.17
C GLU A 201 -18.42 -14.44 -22.27
N ASN A 202 -19.56 -14.74 -21.65
CA ASN A 202 -19.77 -15.88 -20.75
C ASN A 202 -18.66 -16.03 -19.68
N PRO A 203 -18.39 -14.98 -18.88
CA PRO A 203 -17.40 -15.10 -17.82
C PRO A 203 -17.85 -16.13 -16.77
N GLU A 204 -16.89 -16.92 -16.28
CA GLU A 204 -17.14 -17.70 -15.07
C GLU A 204 -17.22 -16.78 -13.87
N LEU A 205 -18.36 -16.82 -13.17
CA LEU A 205 -18.65 -15.89 -12.08
C LEU A 205 -17.92 -16.29 -10.81
N TRP A 206 -17.42 -15.29 -10.10
CA TRP A 206 -16.86 -15.45 -8.77
C TRP A 206 -17.97 -15.52 -7.72
N SER A 207 -17.89 -16.48 -6.82
CA SER A 207 -18.62 -16.50 -5.54
C SER A 207 -17.72 -17.02 -4.43
N ALA A 208 -18.15 -16.91 -3.16
CA ALA A 208 -17.40 -17.44 -2.04
C ALA A 208 -17.24 -18.98 -2.10
N GLU A 209 -18.24 -19.67 -2.63
CA GLU A 209 -18.25 -21.12 -2.82
C GLU A 209 -17.46 -21.55 -4.07
N SER A 210 -17.35 -20.65 -5.06
CA SER A 210 -16.59 -20.86 -6.30
C SER A 210 -15.78 -19.60 -6.63
N PRO A 211 -14.61 -19.42 -5.99
CA PRO A 211 -13.81 -18.18 -6.11
C PRO A 211 -12.97 -18.15 -7.38
N VAL A 212 -13.64 -18.22 -8.54
CA VAL A 212 -12.99 -18.21 -9.86
C VAL A 212 -12.35 -16.85 -10.10
N LEU A 213 -11.05 -16.85 -10.42
CA LEU A 213 -10.28 -15.65 -10.73
C LEU A 213 -9.62 -15.77 -12.10
N TYR A 214 -9.51 -14.63 -12.75
CA TYR A 214 -8.76 -14.42 -13.97
C TYR A 214 -7.49 -13.66 -13.65
N ASP A 215 -6.43 -13.86 -14.42
CA ASP A 215 -5.20 -13.11 -14.32
C ASP A 215 -5.24 -11.97 -15.33
N LEU A 216 -5.11 -10.73 -14.86
CA LEU A 216 -4.98 -9.53 -15.65
C LEU A 216 -3.55 -9.01 -15.50
N LEU A 217 -2.86 -8.82 -16.61
CA LEU A 217 -1.49 -8.31 -16.64
C LEU A 217 -1.46 -7.01 -17.41
N LEU A 218 -0.90 -5.95 -16.82
CA LEU A 218 -0.56 -4.71 -17.48
C LEU A 218 0.96 -4.65 -17.64
N GLU A 219 1.45 -4.63 -18.87
CA GLU A 219 2.86 -4.39 -19.21
C GLU A 219 2.99 -2.94 -19.67
N VAL A 220 3.56 -2.09 -18.81
CA VAL A 220 3.77 -0.67 -19.07
C VAL A 220 5.07 -0.48 -19.83
N MET A 221 5.04 0.32 -20.90
CA MET A 221 6.17 0.55 -21.79
C MET A 221 6.45 2.04 -21.93
N ASP A 222 7.71 2.38 -22.08
CA ASP A 222 8.16 3.71 -22.45
C ASP A 222 7.87 4.03 -23.93
N GLU A 223 8.26 5.22 -24.37
CA GLU A 223 8.11 5.68 -25.77
C GLU A 223 8.88 4.79 -26.78
N ASN A 224 9.93 4.11 -26.33
CA ASN A 224 10.75 3.21 -27.16
C ASN A 224 10.16 1.78 -27.23
N GLY A 225 9.09 1.51 -26.50
CA GLY A 225 8.48 0.19 -26.38
C GLY A 225 9.20 -0.75 -25.43
N GLN A 226 10.09 -0.24 -24.57
CA GLN A 226 10.72 -1.03 -23.52
C GLN A 226 9.76 -1.17 -22.34
N VAL A 227 9.53 -2.40 -21.89
CA VAL A 227 8.74 -2.66 -20.67
C VAL A 227 9.48 -2.11 -19.47
N THR A 228 8.85 -1.16 -18.78
CA THR A 228 9.39 -0.48 -17.59
C THR A 228 8.75 -0.97 -16.30
N GLU A 229 7.53 -1.47 -16.38
CA GLU A 229 6.78 -1.96 -15.23
C GLU A 229 5.81 -3.08 -15.64
N VAL A 230 5.57 -4.01 -14.72
CA VAL A 230 4.61 -5.11 -14.91
C VAL A 230 3.69 -5.16 -13.70
N ILE A 231 2.38 -5.06 -13.93
CA ILE A 231 1.37 -4.98 -12.88
C ILE A 231 0.43 -6.19 -13.00
N PRO A 232 0.63 -7.25 -12.20
CA PRO A 232 -0.28 -8.38 -12.15
C PRO A 232 -1.47 -8.06 -11.24
N GLN A 233 -2.68 -8.42 -11.70
CA GLN A 233 -3.91 -8.32 -10.92
C GLN A 233 -4.74 -9.59 -11.05
N ARG A 234 -5.48 -9.94 -10.01
CA ARG A 234 -6.44 -11.05 -10.05
C ARG A 234 -7.86 -10.51 -10.03
N VAL A 235 -8.67 -10.92 -10.98
CA VAL A 235 -9.99 -10.35 -11.25
C VAL A 235 -11.06 -11.43 -11.16
N GLY A 236 -12.09 -11.19 -10.32
CA GLY A 236 -13.29 -12.02 -10.26
C GLY A 236 -14.49 -11.29 -10.86
N PHE A 237 -15.16 -11.91 -11.82
CA PHE A 237 -16.38 -11.36 -12.40
C PHE A 237 -17.55 -11.59 -11.44
N ARG A 238 -18.01 -10.51 -10.79
CA ARG A 238 -19.11 -10.55 -9.84
C ARG A 238 -19.89 -9.24 -9.84
N ARG A 239 -21.17 -9.31 -9.51
CA ARG A 239 -22.00 -8.15 -9.21
C ARG A 239 -22.58 -8.31 -7.81
N PHE A 240 -22.18 -7.42 -6.92
CA PHE A 240 -22.76 -7.29 -5.60
C PHE A 240 -23.68 -6.07 -5.61
N GLU A 241 -24.95 -6.26 -5.26
CA GLU A 241 -25.95 -5.20 -5.28
C GLU A 241 -26.96 -5.37 -4.16
N MET A 242 -27.62 -4.28 -3.79
CA MET A 242 -28.80 -4.32 -2.92
C MET A 242 -30.04 -4.20 -3.78
N LYS A 243 -30.89 -5.22 -3.75
CA LYS A 243 -32.15 -5.25 -4.48
C LYS A 243 -33.29 -5.50 -3.50
N ASP A 244 -34.27 -4.58 -3.48
CA ASP A 244 -35.44 -4.65 -2.59
C ASP A 244 -35.07 -4.82 -1.10
N GLY A 245 -33.96 -4.18 -0.67
CA GLY A 245 -33.44 -4.24 0.69
C GLY A 245 -32.65 -5.52 1.02
N ILE A 246 -32.43 -6.42 0.05
CA ILE A 246 -31.66 -7.66 0.18
C ILE A 246 -30.34 -7.51 -0.56
N MET A 247 -29.24 -7.85 0.13
CA MET A 247 -27.92 -7.96 -0.50
C MET A 247 -27.88 -9.22 -1.35
N THR A 248 -27.54 -9.08 -2.62
CA THR A 248 -27.42 -10.20 -3.56
C THR A 248 -26.03 -10.24 -4.18
N LEU A 249 -25.55 -11.44 -4.44
CA LEU A 249 -24.34 -11.70 -5.23
C LEU A 249 -24.75 -12.44 -6.51
N ASN A 250 -24.44 -11.84 -7.67
CA ASN A 250 -24.81 -12.40 -8.99
C ASN A 250 -26.32 -12.69 -9.09
N GLY A 251 -27.14 -11.82 -8.51
CA GLY A 251 -28.61 -11.92 -8.56
C GLY A 251 -29.23 -12.94 -7.61
N LYS A 252 -28.45 -13.54 -6.70
CA LYS A 252 -28.90 -14.55 -5.71
C LYS A 252 -28.73 -14.04 -4.30
#